data_83c6eb9d15a0a6f6a630431c3d7ce858
#
_entry.id   83c6eb9d15a0a6f6a630431c3d7ce858
#
_cell.length_a   1.000
_cell.length_b   1.000
_cell.length_c   1.000
_cell.angle_alpha   90.00
_cell.angle_beta   90.00
_cell.angle_gamma   90.00
#
_symmetry.space_group_name_H-M   'P 1'
#
loop_
_entity.id
_entity.type
_entity.pdbx_description
1 polymer ?
#
loop_
_entity_poly.entity_id
_entity_poly.type
_entity_poly.pdbx_seq_one_letter_code
_entity_poly.pdbx_strand_id
1 'polypeptide(L)'
;MSKTALKEVTSTNKTDHITPQWHQNAKEIQKFGTVISDMPIGLDEAARLEITKRLNVLLADTASLRDLYKKSHWHVSGPTFYQLHLLFDKHFGEQVELVDGLAERIQMLGGVSIAMAHDIAETTRLQRPPKGREEVPVIISRLLEAHKIILEDARKLAKKASDLGDDGTNDLLISDVVRTNEMQVWFISEHLVEMPLVFAK
;
A
#
# COMPACT_ATOMS: atom_id res chain seq x y z
N MET A 1 -56.43 51.53 -29.11
CA MET A 1 -54.96 51.49 -29.21
C MET A 1 -54.39 50.86 -27.92
N SER A 2 -54.13 49.59 -27.94
CA SER A 2 -53.65 48.86 -26.76
C SER A 2 -52.10 48.71 -26.94
N LYS A 3 -51.30 49.28 -26.02
CA LYS A 3 -49.87 49.07 -25.96
C LYS A 3 -49.58 47.85 -25.10
N THR A 4 -49.22 46.76 -25.74
CA THR A 4 -48.71 45.56 -25.08
C THR A 4 -47.27 45.85 -24.69
N ALA A 5 -47.02 45.92 -23.39
CA ALA A 5 -45.68 46.04 -22.84
C ALA A 5 -44.97 44.63 -22.90
N LEU A 6 -43.91 44.59 -23.67
CA LEU A 6 -42.96 43.45 -23.67
C LEU A 6 -42.26 43.40 -22.30
N LYS A 7 -42.49 42.32 -21.54
CA LYS A 7 -41.67 41.99 -20.36
C LYS A 7 -40.30 41.56 -20.85
N GLU A 8 -39.27 42.33 -20.54
CA GLU A 8 -37.87 41.90 -20.62
C GLU A 8 -37.66 40.72 -19.68
N VAL A 9 -37.39 39.57 -20.27
CA VAL A 9 -36.88 38.42 -19.52
C VAL A 9 -35.40 38.67 -19.32
N THR A 10 -35.02 39.24 -18.18
CA THR A 10 -33.63 39.25 -17.74
C THR A 10 -33.21 37.84 -17.38
N SER A 11 -32.62 37.14 -18.35
CA SER A 11 -31.87 35.90 -18.10
C SER A 11 -30.65 36.26 -17.29
N THR A 12 -30.68 36.08 -16.00
CA THR A 12 -29.49 36.02 -15.16
C THR A 12 -28.84 34.66 -15.40
N ASN A 13 -27.95 34.60 -16.41
CA ASN A 13 -26.94 33.52 -16.49
C ASN A 13 -26.04 33.67 -15.25
N LYS A 14 -26.48 33.12 -14.12
CA LYS A 14 -25.55 32.70 -13.06
C LYS A 14 -24.76 31.53 -13.63
N THR A 15 -23.58 31.79 -14.13
CA THR A 15 -22.55 30.75 -14.21
C THR A 15 -22.34 30.30 -12.77
N ASP A 16 -22.79 29.09 -12.46
CA ASP A 16 -22.48 28.44 -11.19
C ASP A 16 -20.96 28.21 -11.16
N HIS A 17 -20.25 29.21 -10.66
CA HIS A 17 -18.84 29.06 -10.37
C HIS A 17 -18.76 28.02 -9.25
N ILE A 18 -18.19 26.85 -9.56
CA ILE A 18 -17.80 25.88 -8.55
C ILE A 18 -16.69 26.55 -7.73
N THR A 19 -17.07 27.11 -6.59
CA THR A 19 -16.12 27.69 -5.64
C THR A 19 -15.64 26.56 -4.71
N PRO A 20 -14.31 26.39 -4.55
CA PRO A 20 -13.78 25.46 -3.57
C PRO A 20 -14.33 25.80 -2.18
N GLN A 21 -14.73 24.77 -1.45
CA GLN A 21 -15.19 24.90 -0.08
C GLN A 21 -13.97 24.74 0.86
N TRP A 22 -13.25 25.82 1.09
CA TRP A 22 -12.08 25.83 1.94
C TRP A 22 -12.43 25.63 3.40
N HIS A 23 -11.53 24.93 4.13
CA HIS A 23 -11.62 24.74 5.59
C HIS A 23 -12.93 24.12 6.09
N GLN A 24 -13.49 23.19 5.33
CA GLN A 24 -14.67 22.44 5.79
C GLN A 24 -14.27 21.56 6.97
N ASN A 25 -15.01 21.71 8.09
CA ASN A 25 -14.99 20.74 9.18
C ASN A 25 -15.89 19.55 8.78
N ALA A 26 -15.34 18.67 7.95
CA ALA A 26 -16.04 17.46 7.56
C ALA A 26 -16.17 16.54 8.78
N LYS A 27 -17.38 16.06 9.03
CA LYS A 27 -17.57 14.93 9.96
C LYS A 27 -17.19 13.65 9.22
N GLU A 28 -16.37 12.81 9.86
CA GLU A 28 -16.18 11.45 9.39
C GLU A 28 -17.53 10.72 9.38
N ILE A 29 -17.90 10.13 8.27
CA ILE A 29 -19.08 9.28 8.14
C ILE A 29 -18.85 7.86 8.66
N GLN A 30 -17.58 7.46 8.74
CA GLN A 30 -17.09 6.22 9.33
C GLN A 30 -15.76 6.47 10.02
N LYS A 31 -15.63 6.01 11.27
CA LYS A 31 -14.38 6.14 12.02
C LYS A 31 -13.38 5.06 11.61
N PHE A 32 -12.10 5.43 11.61
CA PHE A 32 -11.04 4.44 11.50
C PHE A 32 -11.16 3.36 12.59
N GLY A 33 -10.85 2.11 12.23
CA GLY A 33 -10.97 0.97 13.14
C GLY A 33 -12.39 0.42 13.32
N THR A 34 -13.34 0.83 12.48
CA THR A 34 -14.69 0.27 12.40
C THR A 34 -14.94 -0.39 11.05
N VAL A 35 -15.97 -1.21 10.97
CA VAL A 35 -16.51 -1.76 9.72
C VAL A 35 -17.97 -1.39 9.56
N ILE A 36 -18.44 -1.32 8.32
CA ILE A 36 -19.87 -1.08 8.01
C ILE A 36 -20.69 -2.26 8.53
N SER A 37 -21.72 -1.99 9.33
CA SER A 37 -22.69 -3.01 9.74
C SER A 37 -23.48 -3.53 8.54
N ASP A 38 -24.03 -4.72 8.65
CA ASP A 38 -24.95 -5.33 7.67
C ASP A 38 -24.45 -5.33 6.21
N MET A 39 -23.14 -5.40 6.01
CA MET A 39 -22.55 -5.50 4.66
C MET A 39 -22.88 -6.87 4.05
N PRO A 40 -23.52 -6.93 2.86
CA PRO A 40 -24.08 -8.17 2.31
C PRO A 40 -23.03 -9.04 1.58
N ILE A 41 -21.94 -9.42 2.26
CA ILE A 41 -20.84 -10.21 1.68
C ILE A 41 -20.68 -11.60 2.31
N GLY A 42 -21.61 -12.00 3.18
CA GLY A 42 -21.60 -13.35 3.77
C GLY A 42 -20.51 -13.57 4.82
N LEU A 43 -19.92 -12.52 5.38
CA LEU A 43 -18.91 -12.58 6.44
C LEU A 43 -19.42 -11.84 7.69
N ASP A 44 -19.17 -12.44 8.85
CA ASP A 44 -19.52 -11.85 10.14
C ASP A 44 -18.80 -10.52 10.38
N GLU A 45 -19.47 -9.57 11.00
CA GLU A 45 -18.92 -8.24 11.34
C GLU A 45 -17.65 -8.36 12.18
N ALA A 46 -17.63 -9.25 13.19
CA ALA A 46 -16.48 -9.47 14.06
C ALA A 46 -15.27 -10.02 13.29
N ALA A 47 -15.51 -10.92 12.33
CA ALA A 47 -14.46 -11.43 11.44
C ALA A 47 -13.87 -10.33 10.57
N ARG A 48 -14.73 -9.52 9.94
CA ARG A 48 -14.33 -8.37 9.10
C ARG A 48 -13.53 -7.34 9.89
N LEU A 49 -13.96 -7.03 11.12
CA LEU A 49 -13.26 -6.09 12.01
C LEU A 49 -11.84 -6.58 12.37
N GLU A 50 -11.71 -7.84 12.74
CA GLU A 50 -10.41 -8.44 13.09
C GLU A 50 -9.46 -8.46 11.88
N ILE A 51 -9.95 -8.84 10.70
CA ILE A 51 -9.17 -8.91 9.48
C ILE A 51 -8.73 -7.51 9.02
N THR A 52 -9.64 -6.54 8.95
CA THR A 52 -9.32 -5.17 8.52
C THR A 52 -8.30 -4.50 9.42
N LYS A 53 -8.37 -4.73 10.73
CA LYS A 53 -7.37 -4.23 11.68
C LYS A 53 -5.96 -4.76 11.34
N ARG A 54 -5.82 -6.04 11.05
CA ARG A 54 -4.54 -6.66 10.71
C ARG A 54 -4.06 -6.27 9.32
N LEU A 55 -4.98 -6.19 8.35
CA LEU A 55 -4.66 -5.72 7.00
C LEU A 55 -4.09 -4.31 7.00
N ASN A 56 -4.58 -3.40 7.85
CA ASN A 56 -4.03 -2.04 7.97
C ASN A 56 -2.58 -2.03 8.45
N VAL A 57 -2.18 -2.93 9.35
CA VAL A 57 -0.77 -3.07 9.75
C VAL A 57 0.07 -3.59 8.60
N LEU A 58 -0.39 -4.63 7.91
CA LEU A 58 0.30 -5.19 6.75
C LEU A 58 0.38 -4.17 5.61
N LEU A 59 -0.66 -3.37 5.38
CA LEU A 59 -0.68 -2.27 4.42
C LEU A 59 0.39 -1.23 4.76
N ALA A 60 0.52 -0.83 6.04
CA ALA A 60 1.56 0.10 6.47
C ALA A 60 2.97 -0.42 6.21
N ASP A 61 3.22 -1.70 6.49
CA ASP A 61 4.51 -2.33 6.24
C ASP A 61 4.81 -2.45 4.75
N THR A 62 3.83 -2.85 3.94
CA THR A 62 3.95 -2.96 2.48
C THR A 62 4.22 -1.59 1.84
N ALA A 63 3.51 -0.54 2.28
CA ALA A 63 3.73 0.83 1.83
C ALA A 63 5.14 1.33 2.24
N SER A 64 5.60 0.98 3.43
CA SER A 64 6.96 1.31 3.89
C SER A 64 8.03 0.57 3.09
N LEU A 65 7.81 -0.70 2.74
CA LEU A 65 8.70 -1.47 1.87
C LEU A 65 8.73 -0.89 0.45
N ARG A 66 7.58 -0.51 -0.10
CA ARG A 66 7.49 0.19 -1.38
C ARG A 66 8.41 1.42 -1.40
N ASP A 67 8.29 2.27 -0.39
CA ASP A 67 9.08 3.50 -0.30
C ASP A 67 10.57 3.22 -0.03
N LEU A 68 10.87 2.14 0.70
CA LEU A 68 12.24 1.67 0.92
C LEU A 68 12.88 1.21 -0.40
N TYR A 69 12.16 0.51 -1.28
CA TYR A 69 12.63 0.17 -2.63
C TYR A 69 12.91 1.44 -3.46
N LYS A 70 12.01 2.43 -3.42
CA LYS A 70 12.23 3.68 -4.17
C LYS A 70 13.42 4.47 -3.66
N LYS A 71 13.59 4.55 -2.33
CA LYS A 71 14.80 5.13 -1.73
C LYS A 71 16.05 4.38 -2.18
N SER A 72 16.02 3.05 -2.15
CA SER A 72 17.14 2.20 -2.55
C SER A 72 17.49 2.37 -4.03
N HIS A 73 16.49 2.45 -4.90
CA HIS A 73 16.64 2.76 -6.33
C HIS A 73 17.40 4.08 -6.57
N TRP A 74 17.08 5.14 -5.82
CA TRP A 74 17.78 6.42 -5.95
C TRP A 74 19.18 6.42 -5.35
N HIS A 75 19.43 5.60 -4.33
CA HIS A 75 20.66 5.70 -3.52
C HIS A 75 21.68 4.61 -3.82
N VAL A 76 21.32 3.54 -4.52
CA VAL A 76 22.26 2.48 -4.89
C VAL A 76 23.42 3.04 -5.70
N SER A 77 24.63 2.52 -5.49
CA SER A 77 25.85 2.95 -6.17
C SER A 77 26.86 1.81 -6.23
N GLY A 78 27.91 1.98 -7.02
CA GLY A 78 29.00 1.02 -7.13
C GLY A 78 28.90 0.10 -8.36
N PRO A 79 29.66 -1.00 -8.40
CA PRO A 79 29.79 -1.85 -9.60
C PRO A 79 28.48 -2.48 -10.07
N THR A 80 27.54 -2.73 -9.16
CA THR A 80 26.23 -3.33 -9.44
C THR A 80 25.11 -2.29 -9.58
N PHE A 81 25.46 -1.01 -9.74
CA PHE A 81 24.51 0.10 -9.78
C PHE A 81 23.38 -0.14 -10.77
N TYR A 82 23.69 -0.39 -12.03
CA TYR A 82 22.68 -0.44 -13.09
C TYR A 82 21.67 -1.56 -12.87
N GLN A 83 22.15 -2.75 -12.56
CA GLN A 83 21.29 -3.93 -12.32
C GLN A 83 20.36 -3.72 -11.12
N LEU A 84 20.90 -3.26 -10.00
CA LEU A 84 20.13 -3.03 -8.78
C LEU A 84 19.19 -1.83 -8.90
N HIS A 85 19.59 -0.77 -9.61
CA HIS A 85 18.76 0.38 -9.88
C HIS A 85 17.47 -0.03 -10.63
N LEU A 86 17.60 -0.85 -11.69
CA LEU A 86 16.46 -1.37 -12.44
C LEU A 86 15.64 -2.38 -11.63
N LEU A 87 16.29 -3.28 -10.89
CA LEU A 87 15.62 -4.27 -10.08
C LEU A 87 14.78 -3.64 -8.96
N PHE A 88 15.33 -2.65 -8.26
CA PHE A 88 14.61 -1.95 -7.20
C PHE A 88 13.43 -1.15 -7.74
N ASP A 89 13.51 -0.58 -8.95
CA ASP A 89 12.38 0.11 -9.58
C ASP A 89 11.26 -0.86 -9.99
N LYS A 90 11.64 -2.03 -10.52
CA LYS A 90 10.68 -3.12 -10.80
C LYS A 90 9.95 -3.56 -9.52
N HIS A 91 10.70 -3.83 -8.45
CA HIS A 91 10.11 -4.25 -7.18
C HIS A 91 9.26 -3.16 -6.54
N PHE A 92 9.64 -1.89 -6.69
CA PHE A 92 8.81 -0.75 -6.29
C PHE A 92 7.44 -0.80 -6.99
N GLY A 93 7.40 -0.99 -8.30
CA GLY A 93 6.15 -1.11 -9.06
C GLY A 93 5.27 -2.26 -8.59
N GLU A 94 5.87 -3.43 -8.34
CA GLU A 94 5.16 -4.60 -7.81
C GLU A 94 4.59 -4.32 -6.40
N GLN A 95 5.31 -3.61 -5.54
CA GLN A 95 4.82 -3.22 -4.22
C GLN A 95 3.70 -2.16 -4.30
N VAL A 96 3.64 -1.32 -5.33
CA VAL A 96 2.52 -0.39 -5.57
C VAL A 96 1.22 -1.15 -5.75
N GLU A 97 1.24 -2.19 -6.58
CA GLU A 97 0.07 -3.06 -6.81
C GLU A 97 -0.40 -3.77 -5.52
N LEU A 98 0.56 -4.26 -4.71
CA LEU A 98 0.21 -4.89 -3.43
C LEU A 98 -0.39 -3.90 -2.42
N VAL A 99 0.10 -2.67 -2.37
CA VAL A 99 -0.46 -1.61 -1.52
C VAL A 99 -1.91 -1.32 -1.90
N ASP A 100 -2.19 -1.19 -3.20
CA ASP A 100 -3.53 -0.93 -3.71
C ASP A 100 -4.47 -2.09 -3.41
N GLY A 101 -4.08 -3.32 -3.74
CA GLY A 101 -4.88 -4.52 -3.47
C GLY A 101 -5.21 -4.72 -1.98
N LEU A 102 -4.26 -4.46 -1.08
CA LEU A 102 -4.51 -4.52 0.37
C LEU A 102 -5.47 -3.44 0.83
N ALA A 103 -5.32 -2.20 0.34
CA ALA A 103 -6.20 -1.09 0.69
C ALA A 103 -7.63 -1.33 0.19
N GLU A 104 -7.79 -1.76 -1.05
CA GLU A 104 -9.09 -2.12 -1.63
C GLU A 104 -9.74 -3.29 -0.90
N ARG A 105 -8.96 -4.32 -0.49
CA ARG A 105 -9.50 -5.43 0.29
C ARG A 105 -10.08 -4.97 1.63
N ILE A 106 -9.44 -4.03 2.31
CA ILE A 106 -9.97 -3.42 3.53
C ILE A 106 -11.33 -2.76 3.25
N GLN A 107 -11.45 -2.01 2.13
CA GLN A 107 -12.70 -1.36 1.73
C GLN A 107 -13.79 -2.41 1.39
N MET A 108 -13.44 -3.47 0.67
CA MET A 108 -14.34 -4.58 0.35
C MET A 108 -14.89 -5.27 1.60
N LEU A 109 -14.15 -5.28 2.70
CA LEU A 109 -14.59 -5.79 4.00
C LEU A 109 -15.40 -4.77 4.81
N GLY A 110 -15.65 -3.57 4.25
CA GLY A 110 -16.37 -2.48 4.90
C GLY A 110 -15.54 -1.72 5.93
N GLY A 111 -14.22 -1.87 5.91
CA GLY A 111 -13.29 -1.15 6.78
C GLY A 111 -12.86 0.20 6.22
N VAL A 112 -11.92 0.83 6.90
CA VAL A 112 -11.26 2.07 6.47
C VAL A 112 -9.76 1.80 6.38
N SER A 113 -9.17 1.97 5.18
CA SER A 113 -7.73 1.83 4.96
C SER A 113 -6.98 3.10 5.33
N ILE A 114 -5.81 2.95 5.95
CA ILE A 114 -4.86 4.06 6.08
C ILE A 114 -4.24 4.40 4.73
N ALA A 115 -3.87 5.68 4.52
CA ALA A 115 -3.29 6.12 3.25
C ALA A 115 -2.20 7.18 3.40
N MET A 116 -2.29 8.04 4.43
CA MET A 116 -1.39 9.16 4.56
C MET A 116 -0.04 8.74 5.13
N ALA A 117 1.03 9.39 4.69
CA ALA A 117 2.39 9.08 5.12
C ALA A 117 2.59 9.12 6.65
N HIS A 118 1.86 9.99 7.34
CA HIS A 118 1.90 10.08 8.80
C HIS A 118 1.32 8.81 9.44
N ASP A 119 0.14 8.36 8.99
CA ASP A 119 -0.53 7.16 9.51
C ASP A 119 0.31 5.89 9.23
N ILE A 120 0.90 5.82 8.03
CA ILE A 120 1.81 4.74 7.65
C ILE A 120 3.03 4.72 8.58
N ALA A 121 3.66 5.88 8.84
CA ALA A 121 4.84 5.97 9.68
C ALA A 121 4.57 5.62 11.16
N GLU A 122 3.37 5.89 11.65
CA GLU A 122 2.95 5.54 13.02
C GLU A 122 2.55 4.06 13.16
N THR A 123 2.11 3.43 12.07
CA THR A 123 1.57 2.07 12.08
C THR A 123 2.58 1.01 11.69
N THR A 124 3.53 1.33 10.79
CA THR A 124 4.51 0.36 10.28
C THR A 124 5.44 -0.17 11.35
N ARG A 125 5.78 -1.44 11.26
CA ARG A 125 6.78 -2.12 12.10
C ARG A 125 8.18 -2.07 11.49
N LEU A 126 8.30 -1.60 10.25
CA LEU A 126 9.60 -1.52 9.57
C LEU A 126 10.43 -0.37 10.14
N GLN A 127 11.69 -0.64 10.41
CA GLN A 127 12.61 0.38 10.91
C GLN A 127 12.92 1.43 9.82
N ARG A 128 12.85 2.69 10.21
CA ARG A 128 13.24 3.78 9.34
C ARG A 128 14.73 3.72 9.02
N PRO A 129 15.13 3.68 7.73
CA PRO A 129 16.53 3.74 7.34
C PRO A 129 17.12 5.15 7.59
N PRO A 130 18.44 5.28 7.69
CA PRO A 130 19.09 6.59 7.70
C PRO A 130 18.76 7.36 6.41
N LYS A 131 18.81 8.71 6.49
CA LYS A 131 18.53 9.57 5.32
C LYS A 131 19.59 9.45 4.23
N GLY A 132 20.82 9.20 4.62
CA GLY A 132 21.98 9.11 3.73
C GLY A 132 22.02 7.83 2.90
N ARG A 133 23.08 7.72 2.09
CA ARG A 133 23.40 6.51 1.34
C ARG A 133 24.00 5.45 2.24
N GLU A 134 23.69 4.20 1.94
CA GLU A 134 24.27 3.03 2.60
C GLU A 134 24.97 2.17 1.55
N GLU A 135 25.86 1.29 1.99
CA GLU A 135 26.50 0.29 1.13
C GLU A 135 25.49 -0.73 0.62
N VAL A 136 25.72 -1.28 -0.56
CA VAL A 136 24.80 -2.22 -1.23
C VAL A 136 24.45 -3.42 -0.34
N PRO A 137 25.37 -4.11 0.33
CA PRO A 137 24.99 -5.23 1.20
C PRO A 137 24.08 -4.82 2.36
N VAL A 138 24.24 -3.61 2.88
CA VAL A 138 23.38 -3.06 3.95
C VAL A 138 21.98 -2.74 3.42
N ILE A 139 21.88 -2.14 2.23
CA ILE A 139 20.59 -1.87 1.56
C ILE A 139 19.83 -3.17 1.35
N ILE A 140 20.49 -4.20 0.80
CA ILE A 140 19.85 -5.50 0.52
C ILE A 140 19.43 -6.18 1.82
N SER A 141 20.29 -6.20 2.85
CA SER A 141 19.95 -6.79 4.15
C SER A 141 18.72 -6.14 4.77
N ARG A 142 18.62 -4.81 4.68
CA ARG A 142 17.46 -4.06 5.17
C ARG A 142 16.16 -4.39 4.42
N LEU A 143 16.24 -4.56 3.10
CA LEU A 143 15.11 -5.02 2.28
C LEU A 143 14.69 -6.43 2.68
N LEU A 144 15.65 -7.35 2.88
CA LEU A 144 15.37 -8.73 3.31
C LEU A 144 14.72 -8.79 4.71
N GLU A 145 15.16 -7.96 5.65
CA GLU A 145 14.53 -7.83 6.96
C GLU A 145 13.08 -7.35 6.85
N ALA A 146 12.81 -6.37 5.99
CA ALA A 146 11.46 -5.87 5.74
C ALA A 146 10.57 -6.95 5.13
N HIS A 147 11.05 -7.68 4.13
CA HIS A 147 10.34 -8.82 3.55
C HIS A 147 10.02 -9.90 4.57
N LYS A 148 10.96 -10.22 5.46
CA LYS A 148 10.76 -11.22 6.52
C LYS A 148 9.56 -10.86 7.40
N ILE A 149 9.47 -9.61 7.86
CA ILE A 149 8.37 -9.12 8.69
C ILE A 149 7.04 -9.26 7.95
N ILE A 150 6.98 -8.83 6.69
CA ILE A 150 5.78 -8.90 5.85
C ILE A 150 5.37 -10.35 5.60
N LEU A 151 6.29 -11.22 5.20
CA LEU A 151 6.01 -12.62 4.89
C LEU A 151 5.52 -13.41 6.11
N GLU A 152 6.13 -13.19 7.28
CA GLU A 152 5.70 -13.83 8.53
C GLU A 152 4.28 -13.42 8.92
N ASP A 153 3.94 -12.13 8.75
CA ASP A 153 2.63 -11.61 9.09
C ASP A 153 1.56 -12.01 8.07
N ALA A 154 1.86 -11.88 6.77
CA ALA A 154 0.96 -12.28 5.70
C ALA A 154 0.53 -13.75 5.83
N ARG A 155 1.47 -14.67 6.15
CA ARG A 155 1.15 -16.10 6.37
C ARG A 155 0.25 -16.31 7.58
N LYS A 156 0.51 -15.61 8.69
CA LYS A 156 -0.32 -15.70 9.91
C LYS A 156 -1.71 -15.14 9.66
N LEU A 157 -1.79 -14.03 8.92
CA LEU A 157 -3.06 -13.40 8.58
C LEU A 157 -3.85 -14.22 7.56
N ALA A 158 -3.20 -14.80 6.56
CA ALA A 158 -3.84 -15.71 5.60
C ALA A 158 -4.51 -16.89 6.30
N LYS A 159 -3.77 -17.54 7.22
CA LYS A 159 -4.36 -18.61 8.04
C LYS A 159 -5.53 -18.12 8.88
N LYS A 160 -5.41 -16.96 9.52
CA LYS A 160 -6.47 -16.37 10.33
C LYS A 160 -7.71 -16.02 9.50
N ALA A 161 -7.52 -15.51 8.28
CA ALA A 161 -8.62 -15.21 7.36
C ALA A 161 -9.38 -16.47 6.98
N SER A 162 -8.67 -17.56 6.63
CA SER A 162 -9.28 -18.85 6.34
C SER A 162 -10.05 -19.40 7.56
N ASP A 163 -9.46 -19.33 8.78
CA ASP A 163 -10.11 -19.79 10.02
C ASP A 163 -11.42 -19.00 10.31
N LEU A 164 -11.54 -17.77 9.80
CA LEU A 164 -12.72 -16.90 9.91
C LEU A 164 -13.68 -16.97 8.69
N GLY A 165 -13.38 -17.83 7.72
CA GLY A 165 -14.19 -18.00 6.50
C GLY A 165 -13.96 -16.93 5.43
N ASP A 166 -12.93 -16.09 5.57
CA ASP A 166 -12.55 -15.08 4.57
C ASP A 166 -11.51 -15.62 3.60
N ASP A 167 -11.94 -16.50 2.71
CA ASP A 167 -11.09 -17.09 1.67
C ASP A 167 -10.56 -16.05 0.67
N GLY A 168 -11.30 -14.97 0.45
CA GLY A 168 -10.86 -13.89 -0.45
C GLY A 168 -9.66 -13.13 0.08
N THR A 169 -9.58 -12.87 1.40
CA THR A 169 -8.37 -12.32 2.02
C THR A 169 -7.25 -13.36 2.06
N ASN A 170 -7.56 -14.62 2.35
CA ASN A 170 -6.57 -15.69 2.30
C ASN A 170 -5.92 -15.79 0.91
N ASP A 171 -6.72 -15.81 -0.16
CA ASP A 171 -6.23 -15.91 -1.53
C ASP A 171 -5.35 -14.70 -1.91
N LEU A 172 -5.81 -13.47 -1.67
CA LEU A 172 -4.99 -12.26 -1.90
C LEU A 172 -3.63 -12.34 -1.21
N LEU A 173 -3.62 -12.76 0.05
CA LEU A 173 -2.39 -12.81 0.84
C LEU A 173 -1.44 -13.90 0.32
N ILE A 174 -1.93 -15.07 -0.04
CA ILE A 174 -1.08 -16.18 -0.53
C ILE A 174 -0.69 -15.97 -1.99
N SER A 175 -1.64 -15.61 -2.85
CA SER A 175 -1.41 -15.54 -4.30
C SER A 175 -0.62 -14.31 -4.71
N ASP A 176 -0.88 -13.17 -4.08
CA ASP A 176 -0.26 -11.91 -4.48
C ASP A 176 0.84 -11.49 -3.49
N VAL A 177 0.51 -11.30 -2.21
CA VAL A 177 1.47 -10.76 -1.24
C VAL A 177 2.63 -11.70 -1.00
N VAL A 178 2.36 -12.97 -0.66
CA VAL A 178 3.41 -13.94 -0.32
C VAL A 178 4.26 -14.25 -1.54
N ARG A 179 3.66 -14.64 -2.66
CA ARG A 179 4.41 -15.06 -3.86
C ARG A 179 5.27 -13.94 -4.42
N THR A 180 4.75 -12.71 -4.49
CA THR A 180 5.53 -11.56 -4.98
C THR A 180 6.71 -11.26 -4.07
N ASN A 181 6.49 -11.24 -2.75
CA ASN A 181 7.57 -10.98 -1.80
C ASN A 181 8.61 -12.11 -1.78
N GLU A 182 8.22 -13.38 -1.91
CA GLU A 182 9.18 -14.50 -2.04
C GLU A 182 10.05 -14.38 -3.29
N MET A 183 9.45 -14.03 -4.43
CA MET A 183 10.18 -13.79 -5.66
C MET A 183 11.19 -12.64 -5.49
N GLN A 184 10.77 -11.54 -4.88
CA GLN A 184 11.65 -10.40 -4.62
C GLN A 184 12.80 -10.76 -3.67
N VAL A 185 12.53 -11.54 -2.61
CA VAL A 185 13.55 -12.07 -1.69
C VAL A 185 14.57 -12.89 -2.47
N TRP A 186 14.13 -13.82 -3.32
CA TRP A 186 15.04 -14.61 -4.14
C TRP A 186 15.93 -13.71 -4.98
N PHE A 187 15.38 -12.80 -5.76
CA PHE A 187 16.16 -11.93 -6.65
C PHE A 187 17.19 -11.08 -5.90
N ILE A 188 16.84 -10.48 -4.75
CA ILE A 188 17.80 -9.63 -4.02
C ILE A 188 18.81 -10.42 -3.21
N SER A 189 18.48 -11.61 -2.70
CA SER A 189 19.41 -12.44 -1.94
C SER A 189 20.58 -12.95 -2.80
N GLU A 190 20.36 -13.20 -4.10
CA GLU A 190 21.43 -13.62 -5.03
C GLU A 190 22.54 -12.59 -5.16
N HIS A 191 22.29 -11.32 -4.83
CA HIS A 191 23.31 -10.28 -4.80
C HIS A 191 24.20 -10.29 -3.55
N LEU A 192 23.91 -11.14 -2.57
CA LEU A 192 24.73 -11.34 -1.37
C LEU A 192 25.61 -12.60 -1.46
N VAL A 193 25.48 -13.37 -2.52
CA VAL A 193 26.30 -14.58 -2.72
C VAL A 193 27.73 -14.18 -3.06
N GLU A 194 28.68 -14.55 -2.20
CA GLU A 194 30.10 -14.36 -2.42
C GLU A 194 30.65 -15.41 -3.40
N MET A 195 30.52 -15.13 -4.68
CA MET A 195 31.15 -15.95 -5.72
C MET A 195 32.00 -15.07 -6.66
N PRO A 196 33.19 -15.51 -7.04
CA PRO A 196 33.94 -14.79 -8.06
C PRO A 196 33.20 -14.87 -9.39
N LEU A 197 33.04 -13.72 -10.05
CA LEU A 197 32.32 -13.58 -11.32
C LEU A 197 32.97 -14.36 -12.47
N VAL A 198 34.30 -14.56 -12.43
CA VAL A 198 35.05 -15.32 -13.41
C VAL A 198 36.25 -16.00 -12.74
N PHE A 199 36.41 -17.32 -12.94
CA PHE A 199 37.64 -18.02 -12.72
C PHE A 199 38.34 -18.19 -14.08
N ALA A 200 39.35 -17.39 -14.37
CA ALA A 200 40.30 -17.73 -15.43
C ALA A 200 41.23 -18.80 -14.89
N LYS A 201 41.23 -19.99 -15.48
CA LYS A 201 42.27 -20.99 -15.30
C LYS A 201 43.42 -20.72 -16.26
#